data_8f0f20c872cb8ca4dab6f3356542aee1
#
_entry.id   8f0f20c872cb8ca4dab6f3356542aee1
#
_cell.length_a   1.000
_cell.length_b   1.000
_cell.length_c   1.000
_cell.angle_alpha   90.00
_cell.angle_beta   90.00
_cell.angle_gamma   90.00
#
_symmetry.space_group_name_H-M   'P 1'
#
loop_
_entity.id
_entity.type
_entity.pdbx_description
1 polymer ?
#
loop_
_entity_poly.entity_id
_entity_poly.type
_entity_poly.pdbx_seq_one_letter_code
_entity_poly.pdbx_strand_id
1 'polypeptide(L)'
;MKSFFFTMLAYLRYLSKSGSRHSVHSPFVYSIVNEVFKNKKVHTSFEDIAKLRRKLLQSNQLIETTDFGKGKNFKDFALRYEDVASVARKSAVSEKYGRLLFRLVEYFHPQTIVELGTSLGISTLYLALAAPTAKVFTIEGCTTKSEKASSNFDSMGVSNIVQHIGRFDLVLPDLKKQAGKLDFAFIDGNHTYEATLANFNSLLEIAHNDTVFIFDDIHWSPGMEKAWDKVISDERVTVSVDIFRMGIVFLKRELSRQKFNIRF
;
A
#
# COMPACT_ATOMS: atom_id res chain seq x y z
N MET A 1 -12.16 17.76 -12.88
CA MET A 1 -11.20 18.38 -13.82
C MET A 1 -9.89 18.78 -13.15
N LYS A 2 -9.87 19.56 -12.05
CA LYS A 2 -8.61 20.02 -11.38
C LYS A 2 -7.67 18.86 -10.97
N SER A 3 -8.19 17.75 -10.45
CA SER A 3 -7.38 16.60 -10.04
C SER A 3 -6.71 15.89 -11.24
N PHE A 4 -7.42 15.69 -12.33
CA PHE A 4 -6.88 15.04 -13.53
C PHE A 4 -5.70 15.83 -14.14
N PHE A 5 -5.85 17.15 -14.30
CA PHE A 5 -4.76 18.00 -14.81
C PHE A 5 -3.55 17.98 -13.87
N PHE A 6 -3.78 17.98 -12.56
CA PHE A 6 -2.69 17.90 -11.60
C PHE A 6 -1.91 16.59 -11.77
N THR A 7 -2.60 15.44 -11.77
CA THR A 7 -1.96 14.13 -11.91
C THR A 7 -1.23 13.99 -13.26
N MET A 8 -1.81 14.53 -14.34
CA MET A 8 -1.15 14.55 -15.64
C MET A 8 0.15 15.39 -15.63
N LEU A 9 0.15 16.58 -15.05
CA LEU A 9 1.34 17.40 -14.91
C LEU A 9 2.39 16.76 -13.98
N ALA A 10 1.95 16.13 -12.88
CA ALA A 10 2.81 15.38 -11.99
C ALA A 10 3.48 14.20 -12.75
N TYR A 11 2.72 13.50 -13.60
CA TYR A 11 3.26 12.41 -14.42
C TYR A 11 4.31 12.90 -15.44
N LEU A 12 4.07 14.01 -16.09
CA LEU A 12 5.05 14.59 -17.02
C LEU A 12 6.33 15.02 -16.30
N ARG A 13 6.22 15.64 -15.11
CA ARG A 13 7.36 15.97 -14.24
C ARG A 13 8.12 14.71 -13.80
N TYR A 14 7.39 13.66 -13.40
CA TYR A 14 8.00 12.39 -13.05
C TYR A 14 8.75 11.78 -14.26
N LEU A 15 8.15 11.75 -15.45
CA LEU A 15 8.80 11.21 -16.66
C LEU A 15 10.08 11.96 -17.03
N SER A 16 10.11 13.28 -16.87
CA SER A 16 11.30 14.10 -17.15
C SER A 16 12.46 13.83 -16.19
N LYS A 17 12.17 13.38 -14.97
CA LYS A 17 13.17 13.08 -13.91
C LYS A 17 13.45 11.60 -13.76
N SER A 18 12.56 10.72 -14.27
CA SER A 18 12.68 9.28 -14.08
C SER A 18 13.71 8.66 -15.00
N GLY A 19 14.60 7.87 -14.39
CA GLY A 19 15.61 7.10 -15.10
C GLY A 19 15.21 5.65 -15.35
N SER A 20 16.02 4.98 -16.18
CA SER A 20 16.00 3.53 -16.32
C SER A 20 16.99 2.89 -15.34
N ARG A 21 17.08 1.55 -15.34
CA ARG A 21 18.07 0.80 -14.53
C ARG A 21 19.50 1.30 -14.69
N HIS A 22 19.85 1.85 -15.87
CA HIS A 22 21.20 2.32 -16.19
C HIS A 22 21.58 3.62 -15.48
N SER A 23 20.59 4.34 -14.94
CA SER A 23 20.80 5.54 -14.13
C SER A 23 20.83 5.25 -12.62
N VAL A 24 20.75 3.97 -12.21
CA VAL A 24 20.77 3.56 -10.81
C VAL A 24 22.21 3.18 -10.43
N HIS A 25 22.86 4.01 -9.61
CA HIS A 25 24.23 3.78 -9.15
C HIS A 25 24.33 3.09 -7.79
N SER A 26 23.18 2.84 -7.12
CA SER A 26 23.11 2.10 -5.87
C SER A 26 23.00 0.59 -6.14
N PRO A 27 23.94 -0.25 -5.70
CA PRO A 27 23.83 -1.71 -5.83
C PRO A 27 22.55 -2.25 -5.21
N PHE A 28 22.12 -1.71 -4.06
CA PHE A 28 20.89 -2.08 -3.37
C PHE A 28 19.65 -1.82 -4.24
N VAL A 29 19.49 -0.60 -4.75
CA VAL A 29 18.36 -0.25 -5.60
C VAL A 29 18.41 -0.97 -6.95
N TYR A 30 19.62 -1.17 -7.50
CA TYR A 30 19.84 -1.94 -8.73
C TYR A 30 19.35 -3.39 -8.59
N SER A 31 19.59 -4.04 -7.45
CA SER A 31 19.07 -5.38 -7.15
C SER A 31 17.53 -5.38 -7.15
N ILE A 32 16.90 -4.41 -6.48
CA ILE A 32 15.42 -4.30 -6.47
C ILE A 32 14.87 -4.14 -7.90
N VAL A 33 15.51 -3.30 -8.72
CA VAL A 33 15.06 -3.11 -10.11
C VAL A 33 15.16 -4.42 -10.92
N ASN A 34 16.20 -5.19 -10.75
CA ASN A 34 16.40 -6.42 -11.51
C ASN A 34 15.55 -7.59 -10.98
N GLU A 35 15.57 -7.81 -9.65
CA GLU A 35 14.96 -8.99 -9.04
C GLU A 35 13.46 -8.80 -8.77
N VAL A 36 12.99 -7.54 -8.64
CA VAL A 36 11.59 -7.25 -8.33
C VAL A 36 10.88 -6.60 -9.51
N PHE A 37 11.36 -5.43 -9.98
CA PHE A 37 10.62 -4.65 -10.99
C PHE A 37 10.61 -5.34 -12.35
N LYS A 38 11.68 -6.00 -12.73
CA LYS A 38 11.82 -6.73 -14.01
C LYS A 38 11.49 -8.21 -13.94
N ASN A 39 11.23 -8.71 -12.75
CA ASN A 39 10.86 -10.09 -12.56
C ASN A 39 9.56 -10.40 -13.32
N LYS A 40 9.63 -11.41 -14.18
CA LYS A 40 8.48 -11.88 -14.99
C LYS A 40 7.93 -13.21 -14.48
N LYS A 41 8.44 -13.74 -13.37
CA LYS A 41 7.95 -14.98 -12.79
C LYS A 41 6.45 -14.89 -12.54
N VAL A 42 5.74 -15.90 -12.96
CA VAL A 42 4.30 -16.04 -12.78
C VAL A 42 4.06 -17.01 -11.61
N HIS A 43 3.19 -16.60 -10.70
CA HIS A 43 2.75 -17.41 -9.57
C HIS A 43 1.29 -17.83 -9.79
N THR A 44 0.93 -19.03 -9.37
CA THR A 44 -0.46 -19.53 -9.47
C THR A 44 -1.45 -18.62 -8.76
N SER A 45 -1.06 -18.08 -7.59
CA SER A 45 -1.84 -17.09 -6.84
C SER A 45 -2.23 -15.86 -7.64
N PHE A 46 -1.46 -15.45 -8.66
CA PHE A 46 -1.82 -14.29 -9.48
C PHE A 46 -3.10 -14.52 -10.28
N GLU A 47 -3.27 -15.74 -10.81
CA GLU A 47 -4.47 -16.08 -11.55
C GLU A 47 -5.69 -16.19 -10.62
N ASP A 48 -5.52 -16.76 -9.43
CA ASP A 48 -6.61 -16.90 -8.47
C ASP A 48 -7.07 -15.54 -7.93
N ILE A 49 -6.13 -14.63 -7.62
CA ILE A 49 -6.47 -13.24 -7.29
C ILE A 49 -7.15 -12.54 -8.47
N ALA A 50 -6.70 -12.76 -9.70
CA ALA A 50 -7.33 -12.19 -10.89
C ALA A 50 -8.76 -12.72 -11.12
N LYS A 51 -9.00 -14.01 -10.86
CA LYS A 51 -10.37 -14.60 -10.88
C LYS A 51 -11.26 -13.95 -9.83
N LEU A 52 -10.78 -13.83 -8.59
CA LEU A 52 -11.51 -13.15 -7.52
C LEU A 52 -11.81 -11.69 -7.91
N ARG A 53 -10.81 -10.95 -8.41
CA ARG A 53 -10.99 -9.57 -8.86
C ARG A 53 -12.06 -9.47 -9.96
N ARG A 54 -12.08 -10.37 -10.96
CA ARG A 54 -13.12 -10.41 -12.00
C ARG A 54 -14.51 -10.65 -11.40
N LYS A 55 -14.63 -11.58 -10.44
CA LYS A 55 -15.89 -11.84 -9.72
C LYS A 55 -16.40 -10.59 -8.99
N LEU A 56 -15.49 -9.88 -8.30
CA LEU A 56 -15.84 -8.63 -7.61
C LEU A 56 -16.30 -7.55 -8.59
N LEU A 57 -15.60 -7.39 -9.73
CA LEU A 57 -15.94 -6.41 -10.75
C LEU A 57 -17.29 -6.67 -11.46
N GLN A 58 -17.82 -7.87 -11.35
CA GLN A 58 -19.13 -8.28 -11.92
C GLN A 58 -20.24 -8.31 -10.86
N SER A 59 -19.95 -8.03 -9.60
CA SER A 59 -20.91 -8.16 -8.51
C SER A 59 -21.80 -6.92 -8.39
N ASN A 60 -23.10 -7.13 -8.55
CA ASN A 60 -24.13 -6.10 -8.31
C ASN A 60 -24.59 -6.07 -6.84
N GLN A 61 -23.95 -6.83 -5.94
CA GLN A 61 -24.28 -6.81 -4.52
C GLN A 61 -24.07 -5.40 -3.96
N LEU A 62 -25.11 -4.82 -3.39
CA LEU A 62 -25.04 -3.56 -2.67
C LEU A 62 -24.45 -3.81 -1.28
N ILE A 63 -23.52 -2.97 -0.90
CA ILE A 63 -22.95 -2.91 0.44
C ILE A 63 -23.03 -1.48 0.99
N GLU A 64 -23.26 -1.38 2.28
CA GLU A 64 -23.17 -0.12 2.99
C GLU A 64 -21.69 0.26 3.14
N THR A 65 -21.31 1.45 2.75
CA THR A 65 -19.91 1.92 2.82
C THR A 65 -19.81 3.18 3.64
N THR A 66 -18.76 3.26 4.45
CA THR A 66 -18.38 4.44 5.20
C THR A 66 -17.02 4.92 4.67
N ASP A 67 -16.91 6.19 4.30
CA ASP A 67 -15.65 6.80 3.84
C ASP A 67 -15.08 7.67 4.97
N PHE A 68 -13.99 7.20 5.57
CA PHE A 68 -13.27 7.93 6.63
C PHE A 68 -12.20 8.90 6.09
N GLY A 69 -11.91 8.87 4.79
CA GLY A 69 -10.84 9.65 4.16
C GLY A 69 -11.22 11.08 3.78
N LYS A 70 -12.50 11.45 3.77
CA LYS A 70 -12.99 12.74 3.25
C LYS A 70 -13.55 13.70 4.28
N GLY A 71 -13.77 13.26 5.51
CA GLY A 71 -14.40 14.06 6.57
C GLY A 71 -13.39 14.84 7.39
N LYS A 72 -13.57 16.17 7.50
CA LYS A 72 -12.82 17.02 8.45
C LYS A 72 -13.31 16.85 9.89
N ASN A 73 -14.51 16.33 10.09
CA ASN A 73 -15.14 16.16 11.40
C ASN A 73 -15.79 14.79 11.54
N PHE A 74 -15.83 14.23 12.74
CA PHE A 74 -16.48 12.96 13.11
C PHE A 74 -17.98 12.85 12.76
N LYS A 75 -18.66 13.94 12.43
CA LYS A 75 -20.08 14.00 12.11
C LYS A 75 -20.40 13.86 10.62
N ASP A 76 -19.37 13.85 9.75
CA ASP A 76 -19.55 13.90 8.29
C ASP A 76 -19.47 12.52 7.61
N PHE A 77 -19.56 11.42 8.38
CA PHE A 77 -19.56 10.08 7.81
C PHE A 77 -20.93 9.78 7.18
N ALA A 78 -21.03 10.08 5.90
CA ALA A 78 -22.20 9.70 5.14
C ALA A 78 -22.16 8.18 4.87
N LEU A 79 -23.12 7.45 5.41
CA LEU A 79 -23.43 6.11 4.96
C LEU A 79 -23.85 6.17 3.48
N ARG A 80 -23.24 5.34 2.68
CA ARG A 80 -23.54 5.23 1.25
C ARG A 80 -23.77 3.78 0.89
N TYR A 81 -24.65 3.55 -0.04
CA TYR A 81 -24.80 2.24 -0.66
C TYR A 81 -24.08 2.25 -1.99
N GLU A 82 -23.14 1.35 -2.16
CA GLU A 82 -22.37 1.17 -3.38
C GLU A 82 -22.39 -0.31 -3.78
N ASP A 83 -22.43 -0.61 -5.06
CA ASP A 83 -22.22 -1.98 -5.51
C ASP A 83 -20.75 -2.39 -5.35
N VAL A 84 -20.51 -3.67 -5.05
CA VAL A 84 -19.18 -4.23 -4.85
C VAL A 84 -18.28 -4.00 -6.06
N ALA A 85 -18.83 -4.05 -7.27
CA ALA A 85 -18.08 -3.78 -8.50
C ALA A 85 -17.56 -2.34 -8.55
N SER A 86 -18.36 -1.37 -8.10
CA SER A 86 -17.96 0.03 -8.00
C SER A 86 -16.82 0.23 -6.99
N VAL A 87 -16.95 -0.40 -5.81
CA VAL A 87 -15.88 -0.39 -4.80
C VAL A 87 -14.60 -1.02 -5.36
N ALA A 88 -14.70 -2.20 -6.01
CA ALA A 88 -13.56 -2.88 -6.61
C ALA A 88 -12.86 -2.05 -7.69
N ARG A 89 -13.63 -1.34 -8.53
CA ARG A 89 -13.06 -0.44 -9.56
C ARG A 89 -12.29 0.74 -8.98
N LYS A 90 -12.76 1.28 -7.85
CA LYS A 90 -12.18 2.47 -7.23
C LYS A 90 -10.98 2.17 -6.35
N SER A 91 -11.02 1.07 -5.58
CA SER A 91 -10.08 0.82 -4.48
C SER A 91 -9.21 -0.42 -4.66
N ALA A 92 -9.54 -1.36 -5.57
CA ALA A 92 -8.68 -2.53 -5.72
C ALA A 92 -7.39 -2.17 -6.47
N VAL A 93 -6.25 -2.49 -5.86
CA VAL A 93 -4.94 -2.36 -6.51
C VAL A 93 -4.93 -3.04 -7.88
N SER A 94 -4.33 -2.42 -8.89
CA SER A 94 -4.23 -3.04 -10.21
C SER A 94 -3.31 -4.26 -10.18
N GLU A 95 -3.49 -5.22 -11.10
CA GLU A 95 -2.65 -6.42 -11.16
C GLU A 95 -1.15 -6.11 -11.23
N LYS A 96 -0.77 -5.07 -11.98
CA LYS A 96 0.61 -4.63 -12.10
C LYS A 96 1.22 -4.30 -10.74
N TYR A 97 0.55 -3.50 -9.94
CA TYR A 97 1.02 -3.05 -8.63
C TYR A 97 0.81 -4.10 -7.53
N GLY A 98 -0.25 -4.91 -7.63
CA GLY A 98 -0.42 -6.07 -6.75
C GLY A 98 0.71 -7.11 -6.91
N ARG A 99 1.09 -7.42 -8.16
CA ARG A 99 2.25 -8.26 -8.44
C ARG A 99 3.58 -7.64 -8.00
N LEU A 100 3.68 -6.32 -7.99
CA LEU A 100 4.83 -5.62 -7.42
C LEU A 100 4.90 -5.82 -5.90
N LEU A 101 3.78 -5.60 -5.18
CA LEU A 101 3.71 -5.83 -3.73
C LEU A 101 4.10 -7.27 -3.39
N PHE A 102 3.56 -8.25 -4.11
CA PHE A 102 3.90 -9.66 -3.94
C PHE A 102 5.41 -9.89 -4.07
N ARG A 103 6.03 -9.39 -5.14
CA ARG A 103 7.47 -9.58 -5.39
C ARG A 103 8.35 -8.85 -4.39
N LEU A 104 7.92 -7.69 -3.89
CA LEU A 104 8.62 -6.98 -2.82
C LEU A 104 8.60 -7.79 -1.53
N VAL A 105 7.44 -8.34 -1.16
CA VAL A 105 7.31 -9.24 0.00
C VAL A 105 8.14 -10.51 -0.20
N GLU A 106 8.08 -11.14 -1.39
CA GLU A 106 8.90 -12.31 -1.72
C GLU A 106 10.41 -11.99 -1.65
N TYR A 107 10.84 -10.79 -2.03
CA TYR A 107 12.25 -10.38 -2.02
C TYR A 107 12.77 -10.04 -0.63
N PHE A 108 11.98 -9.36 0.20
CA PHE A 108 12.41 -8.91 1.54
C PHE A 108 12.12 -9.92 2.65
N HIS A 109 11.33 -10.96 2.40
CA HIS A 109 11.00 -12.03 3.36
C HIS A 109 10.52 -11.52 4.73
N PRO A 110 9.57 -10.58 4.80
CA PRO A 110 9.09 -10.05 6.08
C PRO A 110 8.38 -11.14 6.90
N GLN A 111 8.46 -11.04 8.23
CA GLN A 111 7.69 -11.86 9.16
C GLN A 111 6.45 -11.12 9.66
N THR A 112 6.51 -9.81 9.70
CA THR A 112 5.40 -8.95 10.13
C THR A 112 5.12 -7.89 9.08
N ILE A 113 3.91 -7.94 8.53
CA ILE A 113 3.41 -7.00 7.53
C ILE A 113 2.25 -6.22 8.13
N VAL A 114 2.23 -4.90 7.96
CA VAL A 114 1.09 -4.04 8.31
C VAL A 114 0.57 -3.35 7.06
N GLU A 115 -0.72 -3.48 6.81
CA GLU A 115 -1.44 -2.77 5.75
C GLU A 115 -2.46 -1.82 6.34
N LEU A 116 -2.48 -0.57 5.87
CA LEU A 116 -3.50 0.42 6.19
C LEU A 116 -4.39 0.63 4.97
N GLY A 117 -5.63 0.12 5.02
CA GLY A 117 -6.57 0.16 3.90
C GLY A 117 -6.80 -1.20 3.25
N THR A 118 -7.55 -2.08 3.93
CA THR A 118 -7.90 -3.42 3.42
C THR A 118 -8.84 -3.37 2.23
N SER A 119 -9.84 -2.48 2.28
CA SER A 119 -10.97 -2.45 1.34
C SER A 119 -11.57 -3.85 1.11
N LEU A 120 -11.57 -4.36 -0.12
CA LEU A 120 -12.05 -5.72 -0.45
C LEU A 120 -10.96 -6.81 -0.34
N GLY A 121 -9.78 -6.48 0.17
CA GLY A 121 -8.70 -7.42 0.49
C GLY A 121 -7.82 -7.86 -0.67
N ILE A 122 -7.88 -7.19 -1.84
CA ILE A 122 -7.08 -7.61 -3.01
C ILE A 122 -5.57 -7.38 -2.78
N SER A 123 -5.16 -6.24 -2.26
CA SER A 123 -3.76 -5.98 -1.88
C SER A 123 -3.31 -6.89 -0.74
N THR A 124 -4.15 -7.08 0.27
CA THR A 124 -3.89 -7.98 1.40
C THR A 124 -3.58 -9.41 0.92
N LEU A 125 -4.32 -9.93 -0.07
CA LEU A 125 -4.07 -11.26 -0.64
C LEU A 125 -2.71 -11.34 -1.35
N TYR A 126 -2.29 -10.30 -2.08
CA TYR A 126 -0.95 -10.27 -2.65
C TYR A 126 0.15 -10.30 -1.58
N LEU A 127 -0.05 -9.56 -0.48
CA LEU A 127 0.90 -9.54 0.64
C LEU A 127 0.95 -10.89 1.36
N ALA A 128 -0.21 -11.45 1.70
CA ALA A 128 -0.32 -12.67 2.49
C ALA A 128 0.14 -13.93 1.74
N LEU A 129 -0.20 -14.04 0.45
CA LEU A 129 0.19 -15.20 -0.38
C LEU A 129 1.67 -15.16 -0.77
N ALA A 130 2.33 -14.00 -0.74
CA ALA A 130 3.76 -13.88 -0.97
C ALA A 130 4.61 -14.37 0.21
N ALA A 131 4.07 -14.32 1.43
CA ALA A 131 4.75 -14.75 2.65
C ALA A 131 3.79 -15.55 3.55
N PRO A 132 3.51 -16.82 3.25
CA PRO A 132 2.51 -17.62 3.97
C PRO A 132 2.84 -17.84 5.46
N THR A 133 4.10 -17.70 5.86
CA THR A 133 4.57 -17.81 7.25
C THR A 133 4.57 -16.47 8.00
N ALA A 134 4.43 -15.36 7.29
CA ALA A 134 4.36 -14.03 7.89
C ALA A 134 2.97 -13.76 8.47
N LYS A 135 2.89 -12.88 9.46
CA LYS A 135 1.64 -12.31 9.94
C LYS A 135 1.32 -11.02 9.20
N VAL A 136 0.15 -10.96 8.58
CA VAL A 136 -0.35 -9.76 7.90
C VAL A 136 -1.44 -9.13 8.74
N PHE A 137 -1.15 -7.99 9.35
CA PHE A 137 -2.13 -7.15 10.04
C PHE A 137 -2.69 -6.14 9.06
N THR A 138 -4.02 -6.09 8.91
CA THR A 138 -4.66 -5.13 8.01
C THR A 138 -5.80 -4.40 8.72
N ILE A 139 -5.97 -3.11 8.44
CA ILE A 139 -6.99 -2.25 9.04
C ILE A 139 -7.94 -1.71 7.98
N GLU A 140 -9.24 -1.86 8.22
CA GLU A 140 -10.31 -1.26 7.42
C GLU A 140 -11.29 -0.51 8.33
N GLY A 141 -11.62 0.73 7.95
CA GLY A 141 -12.56 1.54 8.69
C GLY A 141 -14.02 1.09 8.53
N CYS A 142 -14.37 0.60 7.35
CA CYS A 142 -15.73 0.21 6.99
C CYS A 142 -15.97 -1.28 7.31
N THR A 143 -16.89 -1.56 8.23
CA THR A 143 -17.21 -2.93 8.68
C THR A 143 -17.62 -3.84 7.52
N THR A 144 -18.52 -3.39 6.66
CA THR A 144 -19.03 -4.22 5.54
C THR A 144 -17.96 -4.52 4.49
N LYS A 145 -17.01 -3.59 4.24
CA LYS A 145 -15.84 -3.86 3.40
C LYS A 145 -14.94 -4.91 4.06
N SER A 146 -14.70 -4.78 5.36
CA SER A 146 -13.88 -5.73 6.12
C SER A 146 -14.48 -7.14 6.12
N GLU A 147 -15.80 -7.26 6.33
CA GLU A 147 -16.52 -8.53 6.26
C GLU A 147 -16.41 -9.15 4.86
N LYS A 148 -16.53 -8.32 3.81
CA LYS A 148 -16.36 -8.80 2.43
C LYS A 148 -14.93 -9.25 2.17
N ALA A 149 -13.93 -8.55 2.69
CA ALA A 149 -12.53 -8.95 2.62
C ALA A 149 -12.30 -10.29 3.33
N SER A 150 -12.86 -10.48 4.55
CA SER A 150 -12.80 -11.76 5.29
C SER A 150 -13.33 -12.92 4.44
N SER A 151 -14.54 -12.75 3.87
CA SER A 151 -15.11 -13.76 2.96
C SER A 151 -14.22 -14.05 1.74
N ASN A 152 -13.52 -13.05 1.23
CA ASN A 152 -12.57 -13.24 0.13
C ASN A 152 -11.34 -14.01 0.59
N PHE A 153 -10.79 -13.74 1.79
CA PHE A 153 -9.66 -14.48 2.36
C PHE A 153 -10.00 -15.95 2.58
N ASP A 154 -11.18 -16.21 3.16
CA ASP A 154 -11.68 -17.59 3.37
C ASP A 154 -11.81 -18.34 2.04
N SER A 155 -12.36 -17.70 1.01
CA SER A 155 -12.51 -18.30 -0.32
C SER A 155 -11.19 -18.61 -1.01
N MET A 156 -10.11 -17.96 -0.60
CA MET A 156 -8.74 -18.14 -1.09
C MET A 156 -7.91 -19.06 -0.18
N GLY A 157 -8.46 -19.56 0.93
CA GLY A 157 -7.78 -20.41 1.89
C GLY A 157 -6.61 -19.73 2.61
N VAL A 158 -6.67 -18.42 2.80
CA VAL A 158 -5.60 -17.63 3.43
C VAL A 158 -5.89 -17.44 4.92
N SER A 159 -4.97 -17.88 5.80
CA SER A 159 -5.17 -17.90 7.25
C SER A 159 -4.17 -17.05 8.06
N ASN A 160 -3.20 -16.43 7.40
CA ASN A 160 -2.16 -15.64 8.05
C ASN A 160 -2.49 -14.14 8.15
N ILE A 161 -3.77 -13.77 7.98
CA ILE A 161 -4.26 -12.38 8.03
C ILE A 161 -4.98 -12.14 9.36
N VAL A 162 -4.63 -11.03 10.01
CA VAL A 162 -5.30 -10.51 11.20
C VAL A 162 -5.98 -9.19 10.83
N GLN A 163 -7.31 -9.21 10.73
CA GLN A 163 -8.09 -8.03 10.41
C GLN A 163 -8.44 -7.23 11.65
N HIS A 164 -8.31 -5.92 11.53
CA HIS A 164 -8.80 -4.95 12.50
C HIS A 164 -9.82 -4.02 11.83
N ILE A 165 -10.94 -3.77 12.51
CA ILE A 165 -11.98 -2.87 12.03
C ILE A 165 -11.94 -1.59 12.84
N GLY A 166 -11.81 -0.45 12.17
CA GLY A 166 -11.83 0.87 12.81
C GLY A 166 -10.89 1.87 12.15
N ARG A 167 -10.90 3.06 12.67
CA ARG A 167 -10.01 4.14 12.23
C ARG A 167 -8.56 3.82 12.60
N PHE A 168 -7.64 4.19 11.73
CA PHE A 168 -6.21 3.91 11.92
C PHE A 168 -5.67 4.47 13.24
N ASP A 169 -6.00 5.72 13.57
CA ASP A 169 -5.54 6.38 14.81
C ASP A 169 -6.02 5.69 16.10
N LEU A 170 -7.17 5.02 16.06
CA LEU A 170 -7.72 4.29 17.20
C LEU A 170 -7.19 2.84 17.29
N VAL A 171 -6.93 2.22 16.14
CA VAL A 171 -6.55 0.80 16.04
C VAL A 171 -5.04 0.60 16.13
N LEU A 172 -4.26 1.50 15.53
CA LEU A 172 -2.79 1.38 15.46
C LEU A 172 -2.10 1.19 16.82
N PRO A 173 -2.49 1.85 17.92
CA PRO A 173 -1.84 1.65 19.21
C PRO A 173 -1.86 0.19 19.68
N ASP A 174 -2.98 -0.50 19.55
CA ASP A 174 -3.10 -1.90 19.97
C ASP A 174 -2.54 -2.87 18.92
N LEU A 175 -2.69 -2.56 17.63
CA LEU A 175 -2.05 -3.34 16.57
C LEU A 175 -0.52 -3.35 16.75
N LYS A 176 0.12 -2.21 17.06
CA LYS A 176 1.57 -2.13 17.29
C LYS A 176 2.03 -3.04 18.43
N LYS A 177 1.27 -3.14 19.51
CA LYS A 177 1.56 -4.06 20.62
C LYS A 177 1.50 -5.52 20.17
N GLN A 178 0.53 -5.87 19.31
CA GLN A 178 0.37 -7.23 18.78
C GLN A 178 1.45 -7.58 17.73
N ALA A 179 1.80 -6.62 16.89
CA ALA A 179 2.79 -6.78 15.84
C ALA A 179 4.22 -6.85 16.40
N GLY A 180 4.50 -6.09 17.46
CA GLY A 180 5.80 -6.01 18.11
C GLY A 180 6.85 -5.30 17.25
N LYS A 181 7.35 -5.95 16.21
CA LYS A 181 8.37 -5.45 15.28
C LYS A 181 7.79 -5.44 13.86
N LEU A 182 8.03 -4.37 13.10
CA LEU A 182 7.52 -4.17 11.75
C LEU A 182 8.60 -4.42 10.72
N ASP A 183 8.38 -5.35 9.80
CA ASP A 183 9.30 -5.58 8.68
C ASP A 183 8.83 -4.89 7.39
N PHE A 184 7.52 -4.82 7.16
CA PHE A 184 6.95 -4.30 5.92
C PHE A 184 5.64 -3.55 6.19
N ALA A 185 5.51 -2.34 5.65
CA ALA A 185 4.29 -1.54 5.75
C ALA A 185 3.77 -1.16 4.36
N PHE A 186 2.47 -1.36 4.12
CA PHE A 186 1.77 -0.82 2.97
C PHE A 186 0.71 0.18 3.44
N ILE A 187 0.88 1.45 3.07
CA ILE A 187 0.02 2.57 3.47
C ILE A 187 -0.82 2.98 2.26
N ASP A 188 -2.07 2.51 2.23
CA ASP A 188 -3.05 2.71 1.16
C ASP A 188 -4.40 3.16 1.75
N GLY A 189 -4.39 4.20 2.52
CA GLY A 189 -5.64 4.71 3.10
C GLY A 189 -5.53 6.13 3.60
N ASN A 190 -6.67 6.85 3.55
CA ASN A 190 -6.79 8.24 3.96
C ASN A 190 -5.71 9.15 3.33
N HIS A 191 -5.76 9.29 1.99
CA HIS A 191 -4.78 10.00 1.17
C HIS A 191 -4.78 11.52 1.43
N THR A 192 -4.50 11.92 2.68
CA THR A 192 -4.29 13.31 3.09
C THR A 192 -2.89 13.49 3.65
N TYR A 193 -2.38 14.72 3.60
CA TYR A 193 -1.05 15.06 4.13
C TYR A 193 -0.90 14.65 5.60
N GLU A 194 -1.87 15.06 6.42
CA GLU A 194 -1.84 14.85 7.88
C GLU A 194 -1.91 13.37 8.25
N ALA A 195 -2.84 12.64 7.63
CA ALA A 195 -3.02 11.23 7.94
C ALA A 195 -1.84 10.38 7.47
N THR A 196 -1.30 10.64 6.28
CA THR A 196 -0.13 9.91 5.77
C THR A 196 1.07 10.07 6.70
N LEU A 197 1.34 11.30 7.18
CA LEU A 197 2.44 11.54 8.12
C LEU A 197 2.18 10.95 9.50
N ALA A 198 0.95 11.05 10.02
CA ALA A 198 0.58 10.46 11.30
C ALA A 198 0.75 8.92 11.28
N ASN A 199 0.28 8.27 10.22
CA ASN A 199 0.41 6.82 10.03
C ASN A 199 1.88 6.40 9.90
N PHE A 200 2.67 7.10 9.09
CA PHE A 200 4.09 6.85 8.95
C PHE A 200 4.82 6.97 10.30
N ASN A 201 4.64 8.08 11.00
CA ASN A 201 5.28 8.31 12.30
C ASN A 201 4.86 7.25 13.33
N SER A 202 3.58 6.86 13.36
CA SER A 202 3.10 5.82 14.27
C SER A 202 3.75 4.46 13.98
N LEU A 203 3.89 4.07 12.72
CA LEU A 203 4.52 2.80 12.34
C LEU A 203 6.04 2.81 12.51
N LEU A 204 6.68 3.99 12.41
CA LEU A 204 8.12 4.13 12.69
C LEU A 204 8.51 3.78 14.13
N GLU A 205 7.57 3.86 15.10
CA GLU A 205 7.84 3.49 16.49
C GLU A 205 8.20 2.02 16.66
N ILE A 206 7.72 1.14 15.78
CA ILE A 206 7.98 -0.30 15.79
C ILE A 206 8.85 -0.76 14.60
N ALA A 207 9.32 0.19 13.81
CA ALA A 207 10.19 -0.07 12.68
C ALA A 207 11.65 -0.29 13.11
N HIS A 208 12.41 -0.92 12.23
CA HIS A 208 13.83 -1.18 12.42
C HIS A 208 14.61 -0.91 11.12
N ASN A 209 15.91 -1.14 11.15
CA ASN A 209 16.82 -0.88 10.03
C ASN A 209 16.39 -1.48 8.69
N ASP A 210 15.80 -2.66 8.72
CA ASP A 210 15.41 -3.41 7.52
C ASP A 210 13.94 -3.23 7.14
N THR A 211 13.19 -2.39 7.86
CA THR A 211 11.78 -2.12 7.55
C THR A 211 11.64 -1.45 6.19
N VAL A 212 10.69 -1.95 5.40
CA VAL A 212 10.30 -1.39 4.11
C VAL A 212 8.94 -0.72 4.24
N PHE A 213 8.82 0.54 3.85
CA PHE A 213 7.54 1.23 3.76
C PHE A 213 7.17 1.47 2.31
N ILE A 214 5.91 1.19 1.97
CA ILE A 214 5.32 1.48 0.66
C ILE A 214 4.11 2.38 0.86
N PHE A 215 4.05 3.45 0.10
CA PHE A 215 2.94 4.41 0.08
C PHE A 215 2.26 4.33 -1.28
N ASP A 216 0.94 4.15 -1.30
CA ASP A 216 0.18 4.26 -2.55
C ASP A 216 -0.19 5.73 -2.83
N ASP A 217 -0.46 6.01 -4.09
CA ASP A 217 -1.00 7.29 -4.59
C ASP A 217 -0.20 8.54 -4.20
N ILE A 218 1.15 8.46 -4.14
CA ILE A 218 2.04 9.55 -3.72
C ILE A 218 1.91 10.84 -4.57
N HIS A 219 1.41 10.73 -5.81
CA HIS A 219 1.14 11.85 -6.72
C HIS A 219 -0.36 12.08 -7.00
N TRP A 220 -1.25 11.52 -6.15
CA TRP A 220 -2.69 11.66 -6.32
C TRP A 220 -3.20 13.11 -6.15
N SER A 221 -2.59 13.87 -5.26
CA SER A 221 -2.99 15.24 -4.92
C SER A 221 -1.80 16.08 -4.47
N PRO A 222 -1.91 17.44 -4.47
CA PRO A 222 -0.88 18.29 -3.89
C PRO A 222 -0.56 17.97 -2.42
N GLY A 223 -1.57 17.52 -1.65
CA GLY A 223 -1.37 17.08 -0.27
C GLY A 223 -0.51 15.83 -0.18
N MET A 224 -0.77 14.84 -1.04
CA MET A 224 0.02 13.61 -1.10
C MET A 224 1.46 13.84 -1.59
N GLU A 225 1.67 14.72 -2.60
CA GLU A 225 3.05 15.11 -2.98
C GLU A 225 3.80 15.73 -1.81
N LYS A 226 3.18 16.65 -1.08
CA LYS A 226 3.78 17.26 0.13
C LYS A 226 4.07 16.21 1.21
N ALA A 227 3.16 15.26 1.42
CA ALA A 227 3.37 14.16 2.36
C ALA A 227 4.57 13.31 1.94
N TRP A 228 4.64 12.93 0.67
CA TRP A 228 5.76 12.18 0.11
C TRP A 228 7.09 12.93 0.28
N ASP A 229 7.13 14.23 -0.08
CA ASP A 229 8.32 15.07 0.12
C ASP A 229 8.76 15.12 1.59
N LYS A 230 7.81 15.15 2.52
CA LYS A 230 8.11 15.16 3.96
C LYS A 230 8.64 13.80 4.43
N VAL A 231 8.03 12.69 3.98
CA VAL A 231 8.49 11.32 4.27
C VAL A 231 9.93 11.12 3.80
N ILE A 232 10.24 11.43 2.55
CA ILE A 232 11.60 11.24 2.00
C ILE A 232 12.63 12.24 2.54
N SER A 233 12.16 13.23 3.29
CA SER A 233 13.00 14.20 3.99
C SER A 233 13.23 13.87 5.46
N ASP A 234 12.56 12.85 5.99
CA ASP A 234 12.79 12.35 7.34
C ASP A 234 14.24 11.83 7.48
N GLU A 235 14.88 12.14 8.61
CA GLU A 235 16.28 11.79 8.84
C GLU A 235 16.52 10.27 8.90
N ARG A 236 15.50 9.50 9.26
CA ARG A 236 15.55 8.03 9.33
C ARG A 236 15.46 7.36 7.96
N VAL A 237 14.98 8.07 6.93
CA VAL A 237 14.89 7.56 5.57
C VAL A 237 16.21 7.74 4.86
N THR A 238 16.84 6.63 4.47
CA THR A 238 18.11 6.64 3.75
C THR A 238 17.92 6.49 2.25
N VAL A 239 17.02 5.63 1.80
CA VAL A 239 16.76 5.43 0.37
C VAL A 239 15.27 5.60 0.08
N SER A 240 14.96 6.33 -0.98
CA SER A 240 13.60 6.45 -1.49
C SER A 240 13.55 6.14 -2.98
N VAL A 241 12.48 5.42 -3.39
CA VAL A 241 12.21 5.06 -4.79
C VAL A 241 10.79 5.50 -5.14
N ASP A 242 10.68 6.44 -6.06
CA ASP A 242 9.43 6.93 -6.63
C ASP A 242 9.17 6.20 -7.96
N ILE A 243 8.05 5.48 -8.06
CA ILE A 243 7.58 4.82 -9.28
C ILE A 243 6.24 5.41 -9.76
N PHE A 244 6.04 6.68 -9.48
CA PHE A 244 4.86 7.50 -9.74
C PHE A 244 3.66 7.15 -8.87
N ARG A 245 3.05 5.98 -9.05
CA ARG A 245 1.90 5.60 -8.24
C ARG A 245 2.29 5.28 -6.80
N MET A 246 3.37 4.53 -6.64
CA MET A 246 3.85 4.13 -5.33
C MET A 246 5.22 4.75 -5.02
N GLY A 247 5.42 5.06 -3.75
CA GLY A 247 6.70 5.42 -3.18
C GLY A 247 7.19 4.33 -2.23
N ILE A 248 8.47 3.99 -2.31
CA ILE A 248 9.09 2.99 -1.45
C ILE A 248 10.21 3.67 -0.67
N VAL A 249 10.26 3.49 0.66
CA VAL A 249 11.36 4.02 1.47
C VAL A 249 11.98 2.95 2.35
N PHE A 250 13.26 3.12 2.61
CA PHE A 250 14.10 2.23 3.40
C PHE A 250 14.82 3.01 4.49
N LEU A 251 15.04 2.35 5.64
CA LEU A 251 15.66 2.94 6.83
C LEU A 251 17.10 2.46 7.04
N LYS A 252 17.72 1.83 6.04
CA LYS A 252 19.03 1.16 6.09
C LYS A 252 20.17 2.13 6.42
N ARG A 253 20.60 2.19 7.67
CA ARG A 253 21.59 3.11 8.18
C ARG A 253 22.99 2.95 7.53
N GLU A 254 23.25 1.76 6.99
CA GLU A 254 24.48 1.43 6.25
C GLU A 254 24.52 2.05 4.85
N LEU A 255 23.39 2.59 4.36
CA LEU A 255 23.29 3.22 3.04
C LEU A 255 23.34 4.74 3.16
N SER A 256 24.05 5.37 2.22
CA SER A 256 23.99 6.81 2.06
C SER A 256 22.61 7.27 1.61
N ARG A 257 22.24 8.50 1.95
CA ARG A 257 20.94 9.06 1.56
C ARG A 257 20.84 9.27 0.06
N GLN A 258 19.86 8.59 -0.57
CA GLN A 258 19.66 8.59 -2.02
C GLN A 258 18.17 8.62 -2.38
N LYS A 259 17.84 9.32 -3.46
CA LYS A 259 16.48 9.43 -4.00
C LYS A 259 16.50 8.99 -5.46
N PHE A 260 15.58 8.10 -5.82
CA PHE A 260 15.46 7.55 -7.16
C PHE A 260 14.05 7.74 -7.70
N ASN A 261 13.95 8.22 -8.93
CA ASN A 261 12.72 8.18 -9.73
C ASN A 261 12.92 7.15 -10.83
N ILE A 262 12.17 6.04 -10.79
CA ILE A 262 12.40 4.88 -11.65
C ILE A 262 11.14 4.58 -12.45
N ARG A 263 11.28 4.43 -13.75
CA ARG A 263 10.18 3.98 -14.64
C ARG A 263 9.84 2.52 -14.37
N PHE A 264 8.60 2.32 -13.94
CA PHE A 264 8.04 1.01 -13.61
C PHE A 264 6.84 0.68 -14.52
#